data_e43637b2c65489bc66ef15f6fa7beef9
#
_entry.id   e43637b2c65489bc66ef15f6fa7beef9
#
_cell.length_a   1.000
_cell.length_b   1.000
_cell.length_c   1.000
_cell.angle_alpha   90.00
_cell.angle_beta   90.00
_cell.angle_gamma   90.00
#
_symmetry.space_group_name_H-M   'P 1'
#
loop_
_entity.id
_entity.type
_entity.pdbx_description
1 polymer ?
#
loop_
_entity_poly.entity_id
_entity_poly.type
_entity_poly.pdbx_seq_one_letter_code
_entity_poly.pdbx_strand_id
1 'polypeptide(L)'
;MPGDADIAAVGTLLGDERRCRILLALDDGRALPASRLAAEAGVSAATTSSHLGKLREGGLVTVETHGRHRFYRLAGPHVGRLLEAMVALAPPRPVTSLREGTRARALRRARTCYDHLAGELGVGIMRHLVDAGLLTGGDGHRDPADPPVGFGQDVDYRFTADGDAWLDDFGVRLAPGRRTIRYCVDWTEQAHHLSGAAGAGILARLVELDWVRRAPKDRAVTVTDAGQEGLARTFGV
;
A
#
# COMPACT_ATOMS: atom_id res chain seq x y z
N MET A 1 27.02 23.41 1.04
CA MET A 1 25.55 23.59 1.21
C MET A 1 24.89 22.71 0.17
N PRO A 2 23.97 21.81 0.53
CA PRO A 2 23.18 21.10 -0.47
C PRO A 2 22.36 22.14 -1.26
N GLY A 3 22.32 21.96 -2.59
CA GLY A 3 21.48 22.76 -3.48
C GLY A 3 20.00 22.38 -3.37
N ASP A 4 19.18 22.91 -4.30
CA ASP A 4 17.77 22.58 -4.43
C ASP A 4 17.57 21.12 -4.86
N ALA A 5 16.37 20.54 -4.61
CA ALA A 5 16.05 19.15 -4.92
C ALA A 5 15.98 18.93 -6.43
N ASP A 6 16.71 17.93 -6.94
CA ASP A 6 16.66 17.54 -8.36
C ASP A 6 15.47 16.60 -8.64
N ILE A 7 14.29 17.21 -8.81
CA ILE A 7 13.06 16.47 -9.15
C ILE A 7 13.17 15.80 -10.52
N ALA A 8 13.93 16.38 -11.46
CA ALA A 8 14.09 15.83 -12.81
C ALA A 8 14.84 14.50 -12.81
N ALA A 9 15.80 14.31 -11.89
CA ALA A 9 16.49 13.03 -11.72
C ALA A 9 15.50 11.93 -11.30
N VAL A 10 14.63 12.20 -10.34
CA VAL A 10 13.57 11.26 -9.93
C VAL A 10 12.58 11.04 -11.08
N GLY A 11 12.16 12.11 -11.76
CA GLY A 11 11.26 12.03 -12.93
C GLY A 11 11.82 11.13 -14.04
N THR A 12 13.12 11.23 -14.32
CA THR A 12 13.80 10.37 -15.30
C THR A 12 13.75 8.90 -14.91
N LEU A 13 13.89 8.59 -13.61
CA LEU A 13 13.76 7.21 -13.13
C LEU A 13 12.33 6.69 -13.28
N LEU A 14 11.33 7.50 -13.01
CA LEU A 14 9.93 7.12 -13.04
C LEU A 14 9.29 7.19 -14.46
N GLY A 15 9.93 7.85 -15.42
CA GLY A 15 9.46 7.95 -16.79
C GLY A 15 9.61 6.67 -17.64
N ASP A 16 10.12 5.58 -17.07
CA ASP A 16 10.26 4.29 -17.77
C ASP A 16 9.20 3.30 -17.28
N GLU A 17 8.39 2.78 -18.20
CA GLU A 17 7.29 1.86 -17.89
C GLU A 17 7.76 0.59 -17.16
N ARG A 18 8.94 0.06 -17.50
CA ARG A 18 9.44 -1.18 -16.89
C ARG A 18 9.89 -0.92 -15.45
N ARG A 19 10.52 0.23 -15.18
CA ARG A 19 10.85 0.63 -13.81
C ARG A 19 9.60 0.89 -12.98
N CYS A 20 8.58 1.53 -13.54
CA CYS A 20 7.29 1.67 -12.85
C CYS A 20 6.67 0.32 -12.50
N ARG A 21 6.69 -0.67 -13.40
CA ARG A 21 6.19 -2.02 -13.12
C ARG A 21 6.98 -2.72 -12.01
N ILE A 22 8.30 -2.56 -11.97
CA ILE A 22 9.16 -3.08 -10.88
C ILE A 22 8.75 -2.44 -9.56
N LEU A 23 8.63 -1.11 -9.50
CA LEU A 23 8.28 -0.39 -8.29
C LEU A 23 6.88 -0.77 -7.79
N LEU A 24 5.89 -0.84 -8.68
CA LEU A 24 4.53 -1.27 -8.34
C LEU A 24 4.47 -2.73 -7.85
N ALA A 25 5.36 -3.61 -8.34
CA ALA A 25 5.44 -4.98 -7.84
C ALA A 25 6.01 -5.05 -6.41
N LEU A 26 6.79 -4.04 -6.01
CA LEU A 26 7.38 -3.93 -4.67
C LEU A 26 6.50 -3.13 -3.69
N ASP A 27 5.42 -2.52 -4.17
CA ASP A 27 4.57 -1.60 -3.39
C ASP A 27 3.59 -2.33 -2.44
N ASP A 28 3.92 -3.54 -2.06
CA ASP A 28 3.26 -4.31 -1.01
C ASP A 28 4.17 -4.55 0.21
N GLY A 29 5.30 -3.85 0.26
CA GLY A 29 6.27 -3.92 1.35
C GLY A 29 7.12 -5.19 1.37
N ARG A 30 6.89 -6.15 0.45
CA ARG A 30 7.68 -7.40 0.38
C ARG A 30 9.01 -7.19 -0.33
N ALA A 31 9.99 -8.00 0.05
CA ALA A 31 11.23 -8.14 -0.72
C ALA A 31 11.06 -9.22 -1.78
N LEU A 32 11.35 -8.90 -3.05
CA LEU A 32 11.22 -9.82 -4.18
C LEU A 32 12.58 -10.07 -4.86
N PRO A 33 12.83 -11.31 -5.34
CA PRO A 33 14.05 -11.60 -6.09
C PRO A 33 13.98 -10.99 -7.50
N ALA A 34 15.15 -10.72 -8.10
CA ALA A 34 15.25 -10.11 -9.42
C ALA A 34 14.53 -10.90 -10.52
N SER A 35 14.52 -12.24 -10.44
CA SER A 35 13.80 -13.10 -11.40
C SER A 35 12.29 -12.85 -11.38
N ARG A 36 11.73 -12.57 -10.19
CA ARG A 36 10.32 -12.21 -10.04
C ARG A 36 10.03 -10.85 -10.65
N LEU A 37 10.88 -9.86 -10.36
CA LEU A 37 10.76 -8.51 -10.91
C LEU A 37 10.92 -8.47 -12.43
N ALA A 38 11.77 -9.35 -13.00
CA ALA A 38 11.89 -9.55 -14.45
C ALA A 38 10.55 -9.98 -15.07
N ALA A 39 9.88 -10.95 -14.45
CA ALA A 39 8.58 -11.44 -14.92
C ALA A 39 7.50 -10.35 -14.83
N GLU A 40 7.47 -9.56 -13.76
CA GLU A 40 6.50 -8.45 -13.59
C GLU A 40 6.76 -7.30 -14.59
N ALA A 41 8.02 -6.97 -14.84
CA ALA A 41 8.39 -5.95 -15.81
C ALA A 41 8.27 -6.43 -17.28
N GLY A 42 8.24 -7.74 -17.51
CA GLY A 42 8.20 -8.33 -18.84
C GLY A 42 9.50 -8.09 -19.62
N VAL A 43 10.66 -8.19 -18.95
CA VAL A 43 11.99 -7.98 -19.55
C VAL A 43 12.98 -9.08 -19.15
N SER A 44 14.12 -9.15 -19.83
CA SER A 44 15.17 -10.11 -19.53
C SER A 44 15.81 -9.87 -18.14
N ALA A 45 16.48 -10.88 -17.60
CA ALA A 45 17.24 -10.76 -16.34
C ALA A 45 18.33 -9.67 -16.42
N ALA A 46 19.03 -9.55 -17.55
CA ALA A 46 20.05 -8.53 -17.76
C ALA A 46 19.46 -7.12 -17.73
N THR A 47 18.33 -6.91 -18.45
CA THR A 47 17.62 -5.63 -18.46
C THR A 47 17.07 -5.29 -17.07
N THR A 48 16.54 -6.28 -16.36
CA THR A 48 16.06 -6.10 -14.97
C THR A 48 17.19 -5.66 -14.05
N SER A 49 18.37 -6.28 -14.16
CA SER A 49 19.54 -5.92 -13.35
C SER A 49 19.95 -4.47 -13.60
N SER A 50 19.92 -4.00 -14.86
CA SER A 50 20.19 -2.59 -15.21
C SER A 50 19.15 -1.65 -14.58
N HIS A 51 17.85 -1.97 -14.68
CA HIS A 51 16.78 -1.17 -14.07
C HIS A 51 16.92 -1.11 -12.55
N LEU A 52 17.18 -2.25 -11.90
CA LEU A 52 17.37 -2.33 -10.45
C LEU A 52 18.61 -1.55 -9.98
N GLY A 53 19.70 -1.55 -10.78
CA GLY A 53 20.88 -0.72 -10.54
C GLY A 53 20.50 0.76 -10.47
N LYS A 54 19.84 1.27 -11.51
CA LYS A 54 19.38 2.68 -11.59
C LYS A 54 18.43 3.05 -10.46
N LEU A 55 17.45 2.19 -10.15
CA LEU A 55 16.50 2.43 -9.06
C LEU A 55 17.18 2.46 -7.69
N ARG A 56 18.20 1.62 -7.48
CA ARG A 56 19.00 1.60 -6.25
C ARG A 56 19.88 2.85 -6.14
N GLU A 57 20.57 3.22 -7.20
CA GLU A 57 21.38 4.45 -7.25
C GLU A 57 20.53 5.69 -7.00
N GLY A 58 19.31 5.71 -7.52
CA GLY A 58 18.33 6.77 -7.25
C GLY A 58 17.60 6.69 -5.91
N GLY A 59 17.98 5.74 -5.04
CA GLY A 59 17.40 5.64 -3.69
C GLY A 59 15.93 5.17 -3.64
N LEU A 60 15.39 4.60 -4.73
CA LEU A 60 14.00 4.14 -4.79
C LEU A 60 13.84 2.68 -4.33
N VAL A 61 14.89 1.88 -4.42
CA VAL A 61 14.91 0.50 -3.92
C VAL A 61 16.15 0.22 -3.11
N THR A 62 16.02 -0.70 -2.16
CA THR A 62 17.12 -1.30 -1.42
C THR A 62 17.26 -2.77 -1.78
N VAL A 63 18.44 -3.35 -1.51
CA VAL A 63 18.73 -4.76 -1.74
C VAL A 63 19.20 -5.40 -0.45
N GLU A 64 18.63 -6.56 -0.15
CA GLU A 64 19.07 -7.45 0.93
C GLU A 64 19.64 -8.72 0.33
N THR A 65 20.74 -9.22 0.90
CA THR A 65 21.38 -10.44 0.44
C THR A 65 21.16 -11.54 1.48
N HIS A 66 20.55 -12.65 1.06
CA HIS A 66 20.39 -13.86 1.86
C HIS A 66 21.10 -15.01 1.18
N GLY A 67 22.30 -15.35 1.63
CA GLY A 67 23.19 -16.30 0.98
C GLY A 67 23.57 -15.82 -0.44
N ARG A 68 23.27 -16.64 -1.46
CA ARG A 68 23.51 -16.29 -2.88
C ARG A 68 22.35 -15.50 -3.53
N HIS A 69 21.27 -15.22 -2.83
CA HIS A 69 20.07 -14.60 -3.37
C HIS A 69 19.98 -13.13 -2.96
N ARG A 70 19.59 -12.29 -3.92
CA ARG A 70 19.34 -10.86 -3.72
C ARG A 70 17.85 -10.60 -3.78
N PHE A 71 17.33 -9.93 -2.76
CA PHE A 71 15.95 -9.51 -2.66
C PHE A 71 15.88 -7.99 -2.64
N TYR A 72 14.97 -7.45 -3.40
CA TYR A 72 14.78 -6.00 -3.56
C TYR A 72 13.46 -5.61 -2.90
N ARG A 73 13.44 -4.44 -2.26
CA ARG A 73 12.24 -3.81 -1.72
C ARG A 73 12.26 -2.32 -2.00
N LEU A 74 11.12 -1.64 -1.85
CA LEU A 74 11.11 -0.18 -1.83
C LEU A 74 12.02 0.34 -0.71
N ALA A 75 12.70 1.47 -0.96
CA ALA A 75 13.63 2.06 -0.01
C ALA A 75 12.94 2.58 1.27
N GLY A 76 11.63 2.71 1.27
CA GLY A 76 10.82 3.04 2.42
C GLY A 76 9.40 3.47 2.07
N PRO A 77 8.58 3.76 3.09
CA PRO A 77 7.19 4.15 2.91
C PRO A 77 6.99 5.41 2.06
N HIS A 78 7.99 6.31 2.01
CA HIS A 78 7.95 7.52 1.19
C HIS A 78 7.91 7.21 -0.31
N VAL A 79 8.56 6.12 -0.75
CA VAL A 79 8.50 5.67 -2.15
C VAL A 79 7.11 5.11 -2.47
N GLY A 80 6.52 4.32 -1.57
CA GLY A 80 5.14 3.83 -1.72
C GLY A 80 4.15 5.00 -1.85
N ARG A 81 4.25 6.02 -0.99
CA ARG A 81 3.43 7.23 -1.10
C ARG A 81 3.59 7.96 -2.43
N LEU A 82 4.83 8.07 -2.93
CA LEU A 82 5.08 8.64 -4.24
C LEU A 82 4.38 7.85 -5.36
N LEU A 83 4.42 6.52 -5.31
CA LEU A 83 3.74 5.66 -6.28
C LEU A 83 2.22 5.82 -6.22
N GLU A 84 1.62 5.86 -5.03
CA GLU A 84 0.17 6.09 -4.87
C GLU A 84 -0.22 7.47 -5.42
N ALA A 85 0.58 8.51 -5.15
CA ALA A 85 0.37 9.84 -5.72
C ALA A 85 0.38 9.83 -7.25
N MET A 86 1.35 9.13 -7.85
CA MET A 86 1.43 9.00 -9.31
C MET A 86 0.24 8.23 -9.88
N VAL A 87 -0.20 7.16 -9.20
CA VAL A 87 -1.37 6.37 -9.63
C VAL A 87 -2.64 7.22 -9.61
N ALA A 88 -2.81 8.10 -8.60
CA ALA A 88 -3.96 8.99 -8.52
C ALA A 88 -4.01 10.03 -9.65
N LEU A 89 -2.84 10.45 -10.16
CA LEU A 89 -2.72 11.39 -11.27
C LEU A 89 -2.71 10.72 -12.65
N ALA A 90 -2.42 9.43 -12.70
CA ALA A 90 -2.27 8.71 -13.96
C ALA A 90 -3.64 8.49 -14.64
N PRO A 91 -3.73 8.66 -15.98
CA PRO A 91 -4.95 8.35 -16.70
C PRO A 91 -5.26 6.84 -16.57
N PRO A 92 -6.56 6.48 -16.47
CA PRO A 92 -6.95 5.08 -16.40
C PRO A 92 -6.55 4.35 -17.69
N ARG A 93 -5.97 3.16 -17.54
CA ARG A 93 -5.68 2.30 -18.68
C ARG A 93 -6.95 1.58 -19.13
N PRO A 94 -7.22 1.50 -20.46
CA PRO A 94 -8.30 0.66 -20.96
C PRO A 94 -8.08 -0.80 -20.55
N VAL A 95 -9.16 -1.45 -20.13
CA VAL A 95 -9.16 -2.91 -19.89
C VAL A 95 -9.29 -3.58 -21.25
N THR A 96 -8.26 -4.27 -21.71
CA THR A 96 -8.18 -4.88 -23.04
C THR A 96 -8.44 -6.39 -23.02
N SER A 97 -8.54 -7.01 -21.82
CA SER A 97 -8.79 -8.43 -21.66
C SER A 97 -9.60 -8.74 -20.39
N LEU A 98 -10.29 -9.90 -20.37
CA LEU A 98 -10.99 -10.39 -19.17
C LEU A 98 -10.06 -10.54 -17.96
N ARG A 99 -8.83 -10.96 -18.19
CA ARG A 99 -7.81 -11.10 -17.14
C ARG A 99 -7.45 -9.74 -16.52
N GLU A 100 -7.27 -8.71 -17.35
CA GLU A 100 -7.02 -7.34 -16.86
C GLU A 100 -8.22 -6.80 -16.08
N GLY A 101 -9.45 -7.04 -16.56
CA GLY A 101 -10.67 -6.66 -15.87
C GLY A 101 -10.84 -7.34 -14.51
N THR A 102 -10.52 -8.63 -14.42
CA THR A 102 -10.53 -9.39 -13.16
C THR A 102 -9.49 -8.84 -12.19
N ARG A 103 -8.26 -8.57 -12.66
CA ARG A 103 -7.20 -7.98 -11.85
C ARG A 103 -7.59 -6.57 -11.35
N ALA A 104 -8.13 -5.73 -12.22
CA ALA A 104 -8.56 -4.38 -11.85
C ALA A 104 -9.65 -4.41 -10.77
N ARG A 105 -10.64 -5.31 -10.88
CA ARG A 105 -11.66 -5.51 -9.85
C ARG A 105 -11.08 -6.01 -8.53
N ALA A 106 -10.17 -6.98 -8.59
CA ALA A 106 -9.50 -7.49 -7.37
C ALA A 106 -8.74 -6.38 -6.65
N LEU A 107 -7.97 -5.56 -7.37
CA LEU A 107 -7.23 -4.43 -6.81
C LEU A 107 -8.14 -3.34 -6.25
N ARG A 108 -9.31 -3.10 -6.86
CA ARG A 108 -10.29 -2.15 -6.33
C ARG A 108 -10.89 -2.67 -5.02
N ARG A 109 -11.31 -3.94 -4.99
CA ARG A 109 -11.93 -4.55 -3.82
C ARG A 109 -10.99 -4.56 -2.61
N ALA A 110 -9.78 -5.08 -2.76
CA ALA A 110 -8.79 -5.09 -1.70
C ALA A 110 -7.38 -5.19 -2.26
N ARG A 111 -6.51 -4.33 -1.80
CA ARG A 111 -5.09 -4.31 -2.14
C ARG A 111 -4.24 -3.86 -0.96
N THR A 112 -2.95 -4.08 -1.06
CA THR A 112 -2.01 -3.41 -0.17
C THR A 112 -1.58 -2.06 -0.75
N CYS A 113 -1.50 -1.05 0.13
CA CYS A 113 -0.81 0.20 -0.06
C CYS A 113 0.43 0.16 0.82
N TYR A 114 1.57 -0.20 0.26
CA TYR A 114 2.81 -0.53 0.96
C TYR A 114 2.62 -1.68 1.98
N ASP A 115 2.34 -1.41 3.26
CA ASP A 115 2.22 -2.43 4.32
C ASP A 115 0.86 -2.48 5.02
N HIS A 116 -0.14 -1.77 4.52
CA HIS A 116 -1.49 -1.70 5.08
C HIS A 116 -2.56 -1.90 3.98
N LEU A 117 -3.82 -2.06 4.38
CA LEU A 117 -4.94 -2.29 3.46
C LEU A 117 -5.44 -1.01 2.80
N ALA A 118 -5.82 -1.12 1.54
CA ALA A 118 -6.44 -0.12 0.69
C ALA A 118 -7.54 -0.75 -0.17
N GLY A 119 -8.20 0.08 -1.01
CA GLY A 119 -9.38 -0.30 -1.76
C GLY A 119 -10.63 -0.30 -0.89
N GLU A 120 -11.74 -0.81 -1.43
CA GLU A 120 -13.03 -0.89 -0.73
C GLU A 120 -12.90 -1.46 0.69
N LEU A 121 -12.11 -2.52 0.86
CA LEU A 121 -11.89 -3.14 2.16
C LEU A 121 -11.15 -2.22 3.14
N GLY A 122 -10.05 -1.58 2.71
CA GLY A 122 -9.26 -0.68 3.55
C GLY A 122 -10.06 0.56 3.99
N VAL A 123 -10.81 1.14 3.06
CA VAL A 123 -11.72 2.27 3.30
C VAL A 123 -12.89 1.85 4.21
N GLY A 124 -13.48 0.66 3.98
CA GLY A 124 -14.56 0.13 4.81
C GLY A 124 -14.14 -0.06 6.27
N ILE A 125 -12.96 -0.62 6.51
CA ILE A 125 -12.39 -0.76 7.86
C ILE A 125 -12.18 0.62 8.50
N MET A 126 -11.60 1.58 7.79
CA MET A 126 -11.42 2.95 8.31
C MET A 126 -12.75 3.59 8.70
N ARG A 127 -13.76 3.49 7.84
CA ARG A 127 -15.10 4.02 8.08
C ARG A 127 -15.73 3.38 9.34
N HIS A 128 -15.65 2.05 9.45
CA HIS A 128 -16.14 1.36 10.64
C HIS A 128 -15.51 1.87 11.93
N LEU A 129 -14.19 2.06 11.96
CA LEU A 129 -13.49 2.56 13.15
C LEU A 129 -13.95 3.97 13.54
N VAL A 130 -14.24 4.83 12.55
CA VAL A 130 -14.80 6.17 12.78
C VAL A 130 -16.25 6.09 13.25
N ASP A 131 -17.11 5.34 12.55
CA ASP A 131 -18.54 5.23 12.83
C ASP A 131 -18.82 4.59 14.19
N ALA A 132 -17.98 3.64 14.61
CA ALA A 132 -18.04 3.01 15.93
C ALA A 132 -17.44 3.87 17.06
N GLY A 133 -16.93 5.05 16.76
CA GLY A 133 -16.30 5.93 17.75
C GLY A 133 -14.95 5.41 18.30
N LEU A 134 -14.35 4.43 17.63
CA LEU A 134 -13.03 3.89 18.00
C LEU A 134 -11.89 4.81 17.52
N LEU A 135 -12.16 5.57 16.46
CA LEU A 135 -11.23 6.53 15.86
C LEU A 135 -11.93 7.90 15.77
N THR A 136 -11.23 8.95 16.15
CA THR A 136 -11.72 10.35 16.12
C THR A 136 -10.74 11.24 15.38
N GLY A 137 -11.15 12.48 15.07
CA GLY A 137 -10.32 13.50 14.42
C GLY A 137 -10.68 13.76 12.95
N GLY A 138 -11.51 12.91 12.33
CA GLY A 138 -12.04 13.06 10.98
C GLY A 138 -13.16 12.07 10.70
N ASP A 139 -13.83 12.23 9.57
CA ASP A 139 -15.00 11.45 9.15
C ASP A 139 -14.68 10.31 8.15
N GLY A 140 -13.42 10.11 7.84
CA GLY A 140 -12.99 9.08 6.85
C GLY A 140 -13.18 9.50 5.39
N HIS A 141 -13.74 10.68 5.14
CA HIS A 141 -13.96 11.20 3.79
C HIS A 141 -12.85 12.17 3.39
N ARG A 142 -12.59 12.22 2.11
CA ARG A 142 -11.76 13.25 1.51
C ARG A 142 -12.61 14.49 1.24
N ASP A 143 -12.19 15.65 1.72
CA ASP A 143 -12.80 16.91 1.27
C ASP A 143 -12.46 17.11 -0.23
N PRO A 144 -13.44 17.40 -1.10
CA PRO A 144 -13.17 17.74 -2.49
C PRO A 144 -12.23 18.96 -2.67
N ALA A 145 -12.13 19.83 -1.66
CA ALA A 145 -11.18 20.94 -1.64
C ALA A 145 -9.75 20.49 -1.31
N ASP A 146 -9.57 19.31 -0.74
CA ASP A 146 -8.25 18.77 -0.47
C ASP A 146 -7.53 18.40 -1.78
N PRO A 147 -6.20 18.51 -1.82
CA PRO A 147 -5.43 18.00 -2.94
C PRO A 147 -5.79 16.54 -3.24
N PRO A 148 -5.89 16.13 -4.51
CA PRO A 148 -6.27 14.76 -4.88
C PRO A 148 -5.30 13.69 -4.36
N VAL A 149 -4.20 14.12 -3.79
CA VAL A 149 -3.17 13.29 -3.17
C VAL A 149 -2.84 13.92 -1.82
N GLY A 150 -3.59 13.57 -0.78
CA GLY A 150 -3.27 13.93 0.59
C GLY A 150 -2.22 12.96 1.16
N PHE A 151 -1.15 13.51 1.74
CA PHE A 151 -0.16 12.72 2.46
C PHE A 151 -0.58 12.36 3.90
N GLY A 152 -1.86 12.44 4.20
CA GLY A 152 -2.39 12.06 5.49
C GLY A 152 -1.80 12.87 6.66
N GLN A 153 -1.61 14.17 6.47
CA GLN A 153 -1.05 15.06 7.51
C GLN A 153 -2.04 16.11 8.00
N ASP A 154 -3.11 16.33 7.26
CA ASP A 154 -4.05 17.44 7.50
C ASP A 154 -5.15 17.04 8.48
N VAL A 155 -5.44 15.75 8.62
CA VAL A 155 -6.38 15.20 9.59
C VAL A 155 -5.65 14.45 10.69
N ASP A 156 -5.83 14.88 11.94
CA ASP A 156 -5.15 14.29 13.09
C ASP A 156 -6.02 13.21 13.74
N TYR A 157 -6.10 12.06 13.09
CA TYR A 157 -6.81 10.90 13.63
C TYR A 157 -6.16 10.37 14.89
N ARG A 158 -6.98 10.02 15.88
CA ARG A 158 -6.57 9.45 17.17
C ARG A 158 -7.50 8.32 17.58
N PHE A 159 -6.96 7.25 18.14
CA PHE A 159 -7.79 6.26 18.82
C PHE A 159 -8.37 6.88 20.07
N THR A 160 -9.63 6.52 20.37
CA THR A 160 -10.25 6.76 21.68
C THR A 160 -9.75 5.71 22.67
N ALA A 161 -10.08 5.85 23.96
CA ALA A 161 -9.77 4.81 24.94
C ALA A 161 -10.43 3.47 24.56
N ASP A 162 -11.65 3.49 24.04
CA ASP A 162 -12.33 2.30 23.53
C ASP A 162 -11.65 1.75 22.26
N GLY A 163 -11.10 2.63 21.43
CA GLY A 163 -10.31 2.25 20.26
C GLY A 163 -9.00 1.57 20.60
N ASP A 164 -8.30 2.06 21.62
CA ASP A 164 -7.07 1.42 22.11
C ASP A 164 -7.39 0.04 22.74
N ALA A 165 -8.44 -0.05 23.56
CA ALA A 165 -8.92 -1.32 24.11
C ALA A 165 -9.32 -2.31 23.00
N TRP A 166 -10.02 -1.82 21.97
CA TRP A 166 -10.41 -2.65 20.83
C TRP A 166 -9.18 -3.20 20.06
N LEU A 167 -8.14 -2.38 19.87
CA LEU A 167 -6.90 -2.86 19.21
C LEU A 167 -6.27 -4.02 19.99
N ASP A 168 -6.20 -3.89 21.32
CA ASP A 168 -5.65 -4.91 22.20
C ASP A 168 -6.51 -6.19 22.18
N ASP A 169 -7.83 -6.07 22.32
CA ASP A 169 -8.77 -7.18 22.28
C ASP A 169 -8.79 -7.90 20.94
N PHE A 170 -8.71 -7.15 19.84
CA PHE A 170 -8.61 -7.71 18.51
C PHE A 170 -7.23 -8.36 18.25
N GLY A 171 -6.24 -8.11 19.11
CA GLY A 171 -4.89 -8.65 19.05
C GLY A 171 -3.99 -7.96 18.02
N VAL A 172 -4.19 -6.66 17.81
CA VAL A 172 -3.35 -5.84 16.92
C VAL A 172 -2.03 -5.49 17.62
N ARG A 173 -0.91 -5.85 17.01
CA ARG A 173 0.41 -5.49 17.52
C ARG A 173 0.95 -4.27 16.80
N LEU A 174 1.22 -3.21 17.55
CA LEU A 174 1.79 -1.97 17.03
C LEU A 174 3.32 -2.06 16.98
N ALA A 175 3.90 -1.83 15.80
CA ALA A 175 5.36 -1.79 15.66
C ALA A 175 5.94 -0.57 16.40
N PRO A 176 6.94 -0.76 17.29
CA PRO A 176 7.55 0.33 18.02
C PRO A 176 8.27 1.31 17.09
N GLY A 177 8.35 2.58 17.51
CA GLY A 177 9.10 3.62 16.79
C GLY A 177 8.43 4.13 15.53
N ARG A 178 7.21 3.68 15.20
CA ARG A 178 6.39 4.21 14.10
C ARG A 178 5.29 5.12 14.65
N ARG A 179 4.90 6.13 13.87
CA ARG A 179 3.68 6.90 14.18
C ARG A 179 2.49 5.94 14.18
N THR A 180 1.73 5.92 15.26
CA THR A 180 0.63 4.97 15.46
C THR A 180 -0.40 5.05 14.35
N ILE A 181 -0.90 6.26 14.07
CA ILE A 181 -1.90 6.52 13.05
C ILE A 181 -1.34 7.42 11.97
N ARG A 182 -1.58 7.04 10.75
CA ARG A 182 -1.53 7.83 9.53
C ARG A 182 -2.70 7.42 8.67
N TYR A 183 -3.02 8.18 7.66
CA TYR A 183 -3.98 7.80 6.63
C TYR A 183 -3.40 8.05 5.24
N CYS A 184 -3.98 7.42 4.25
CA CYS A 184 -3.77 7.72 2.84
C CYS A 184 -5.13 7.97 2.20
N VAL A 185 -5.18 8.77 1.14
CA VAL A 185 -6.37 8.90 0.30
C VAL A 185 -6.36 7.75 -0.71
N ASP A 186 -7.40 6.93 -0.68
CA ASP A 186 -7.56 5.84 -1.64
C ASP A 186 -7.89 6.41 -3.03
N TRP A 187 -7.11 6.03 -4.03
CA TRP A 187 -7.28 6.56 -5.38
C TRP A 187 -8.50 5.99 -6.12
N THR A 188 -9.03 4.82 -5.69
CA THR A 188 -10.25 4.24 -6.27
C THR A 188 -11.50 4.73 -5.56
N GLU A 189 -11.46 4.84 -4.24
CA GLU A 189 -12.61 5.17 -3.40
C GLU A 189 -12.72 6.66 -3.06
N GLN A 190 -11.64 7.43 -3.29
CA GLN A 190 -11.54 8.85 -2.96
C GLN A 190 -11.91 9.13 -1.50
N ALA A 191 -11.49 8.23 -0.60
CA ALA A 191 -11.75 8.26 0.83
C ALA A 191 -10.50 7.83 1.59
N HIS A 192 -10.49 8.02 2.90
CA HIS A 192 -9.35 7.70 3.73
C HIS A 192 -9.28 6.20 4.03
N HIS A 193 -8.08 5.64 4.04
CA HIS A 193 -7.79 4.34 4.62
C HIS A 193 -6.63 4.42 5.61
N LEU A 194 -6.71 3.58 6.65
CA LEU A 194 -5.79 3.62 7.78
C LEU A 194 -4.39 3.13 7.39
N SER A 195 -3.37 3.89 7.79
CA SER A 195 -1.97 3.55 7.63
C SER A 195 -1.18 3.74 8.94
N GLY A 196 0.15 3.76 8.88
CA GLY A 196 0.98 3.82 10.08
C GLY A 196 1.11 2.45 10.78
N ALA A 197 1.44 2.44 12.06
CA ALA A 197 1.59 1.20 12.82
C ALA A 197 0.25 0.45 12.96
N ALA A 198 -0.85 1.18 13.14
CA ALA A 198 -2.18 0.60 13.27
C ALA A 198 -2.67 -0.06 11.96
N GLY A 199 -2.53 0.62 10.82
CA GLY A 199 -2.91 0.03 9.52
C GLY A 199 -2.09 -1.23 9.20
N ALA A 200 -0.78 -1.20 9.45
CA ALA A 200 0.09 -2.36 9.27
C ALA A 200 -0.24 -3.50 10.26
N GLY A 201 -0.53 -3.16 11.52
CA GLY A 201 -0.90 -4.13 12.55
C GLY A 201 -2.23 -4.81 12.26
N ILE A 202 -3.24 -4.06 11.82
CA ILE A 202 -4.54 -4.61 11.42
C ILE A 202 -4.37 -5.58 10.24
N LEU A 203 -3.63 -5.18 9.19
CA LEU A 203 -3.38 -6.10 8.08
C LEU A 203 -2.66 -7.38 8.55
N ALA A 204 -1.63 -7.24 9.39
CA ALA A 204 -0.92 -8.41 9.95
C ALA A 204 -1.87 -9.33 10.70
N ARG A 205 -2.74 -8.77 11.53
CA ARG A 205 -3.73 -9.53 12.30
C ARG A 205 -4.74 -10.25 11.41
N LEU A 206 -5.25 -9.58 10.36
CA LEU A 206 -6.17 -10.21 9.41
C LEU A 206 -5.52 -11.37 8.64
N VAL A 207 -4.22 -11.28 8.35
CA VAL A 207 -3.44 -12.38 7.75
C VAL A 207 -3.23 -13.53 8.75
N GLU A 208 -2.92 -13.23 10.03
CA GLU A 208 -2.79 -14.23 11.10
C GLU A 208 -4.09 -15.02 11.30
N LEU A 209 -5.25 -14.35 11.24
CA LEU A 209 -6.56 -14.96 11.33
C LEU A 209 -6.98 -15.73 10.06
N ASP A 210 -6.14 -15.71 9.02
CA ASP A 210 -6.46 -16.21 7.68
C ASP A 210 -7.75 -15.63 7.09
N TRP A 211 -8.09 -14.40 7.49
CA TRP A 211 -9.24 -13.68 6.90
C TRP A 211 -8.91 -13.08 5.55
N VAL A 212 -7.64 -12.71 5.38
CA VAL A 212 -7.13 -12.21 4.11
C VAL A 212 -5.82 -12.89 3.74
N ARG A 213 -5.60 -13.06 2.44
CA ARG A 213 -4.36 -13.60 1.87
C ARG A 213 -3.81 -12.64 0.83
N ARG A 214 -2.53 -12.31 0.94
CA ARG A 214 -1.84 -11.52 -0.08
C ARG A 214 -1.64 -12.36 -1.34
N ALA A 215 -1.99 -11.79 -2.50
CA ALA A 215 -1.71 -12.47 -3.77
C ALA A 215 -0.19 -12.64 -3.96
N PRO A 216 0.26 -13.81 -4.46
CA PRO A 216 1.70 -14.06 -4.63
C PRO A 216 2.33 -13.22 -5.74
N LYS A 217 1.52 -12.66 -6.65
CA LYS A 217 1.99 -12.03 -7.90
C LYS A 217 1.77 -10.54 -8.00
N ASP A 218 0.87 -9.98 -7.21
CA ASP A 218 0.55 -8.55 -7.22
C ASP A 218 0.11 -8.06 -5.85
N ARG A 219 -0.33 -6.81 -5.76
CA ARG A 219 -0.79 -6.17 -4.53
C ARG A 219 -2.21 -6.58 -4.12
N ALA A 220 -2.91 -7.37 -4.91
CA ALA A 220 -4.27 -7.76 -4.57
C ALA A 220 -4.29 -8.59 -3.29
N VAL A 221 -5.33 -8.39 -2.51
CA VAL A 221 -5.62 -9.12 -1.29
C VAL A 221 -6.92 -9.88 -1.50
N THR A 222 -6.87 -11.18 -1.27
CA THR A 222 -8.06 -12.04 -1.37
C THR A 222 -8.66 -12.21 0.00
N VAL A 223 -9.95 -11.96 0.14
CA VAL A 223 -10.73 -12.31 1.32
C VAL A 223 -11.09 -13.79 1.24
N THR A 224 -10.85 -14.53 2.31
CA THR A 224 -11.21 -15.95 2.43
C THR A 224 -12.67 -16.11 2.88
N ASP A 225 -13.22 -17.32 2.84
CA ASP A 225 -14.58 -17.58 3.36
C ASP A 225 -14.66 -17.25 4.86
N ALA A 226 -13.68 -17.68 5.67
CA ALA A 226 -13.56 -17.28 7.07
C ALA A 226 -13.42 -15.75 7.24
N GLY A 227 -12.74 -15.12 6.30
CA GLY A 227 -12.60 -13.66 6.25
C GLY A 227 -13.91 -12.95 5.95
N GLN A 228 -14.74 -13.47 5.06
CA GLN A 228 -16.05 -12.87 4.77
C GLN A 228 -16.91 -12.81 6.04
N GLU A 229 -17.00 -13.91 6.77
CA GLU A 229 -17.74 -13.96 8.03
C GLU A 229 -17.10 -13.07 9.10
N GLY A 230 -15.79 -13.13 9.26
CA GLY A 230 -15.04 -12.36 10.25
C GLY A 230 -15.12 -10.85 10.01
N LEU A 231 -14.92 -10.41 8.78
CA LEU A 231 -14.97 -9.00 8.39
C LEU A 231 -16.40 -8.44 8.52
N ALA A 232 -17.41 -9.19 8.07
CA ALA A 232 -18.80 -8.78 8.22
C ALA A 232 -19.20 -8.61 9.70
N ARG A 233 -18.80 -9.54 10.58
CA ARG A 233 -19.10 -9.48 12.01
C ARG A 233 -18.34 -8.37 12.74
N THR A 234 -17.07 -8.14 12.37
CA THR A 234 -16.17 -7.24 13.10
C THR A 234 -16.22 -5.82 12.57
N PHE A 235 -16.35 -5.64 11.25
CA PHE A 235 -16.28 -4.34 10.59
C PHE A 235 -17.52 -4.01 9.74
N GLY A 236 -18.47 -4.93 9.61
CA GLY A 236 -19.65 -4.71 8.76
C GLY A 236 -19.35 -4.63 7.25
N VAL A 237 -18.22 -5.23 6.78
CA VAL A 237 -17.76 -5.15 5.40
C VAL A 237 -17.55 -6.53 4.76
#